data_2220003b877504ab4c59251a1c454d31
#
_entry.id   2220003b877504ab4c59251a1c454d31
#
_cell.length_a   1.000
_cell.length_b   1.000
_cell.length_c   1.000
_cell.angle_alpha   90.00
_cell.angle_beta   90.00
_cell.angle_gamma   90.00
#
_symmetry.space_group_name_H-M   'P 1'
#
loop_
_entity.id
_entity.type
_entity.pdbx_description
1 polymer ?
#
loop_
_entity_poly.entity_id
_entity_poly.type
_entity_poly.pdbx_seq_one_letter_code
_entity_poly.pdbx_strand_id
1 'polypeptide(L)'
;MQKRRELMAQTNEPLLSVKGLKQYFPVSKKFTVRAVDNISFDIYPGETYGLVGESGSGKSTTGRSIIRLYDPTEGTILFNGEDISKKLTAKQEKMLRSDMQMVFQDPMASLNPHKKILDTIAMGLDAHHPHMDQKERVERVSKMMEMVGLNPAYMNRYPNQFSGGQRQRIGLGRALIMNPKLVIADEAISALDVSIQAQVVNLMKDIQKETNVAYLFIAHDLSMVRYISDRVGVMHKGHLVETGLTEEIFEHPVHPYTKSLLSAIPIADPVIERNREPMVYQYEKSGLKYDDCVMVNVSETHQVLMEKKI
;
A
#
# COMPACT_ATOMS: atom_id res chain seq x y z
N MET A 1 -10.95 -2.48 18.97
CA MET A 1 -11.86 -2.12 17.88
C MET A 1 -12.65 -0.83 18.15
N GLN A 2 -13.41 -0.71 19.24
CA GLN A 2 -14.23 0.47 19.55
C GLN A 2 -13.43 1.77 19.63
N LYS A 3 -12.27 1.78 20.27
CA LYS A 3 -11.36 2.93 20.40
C LYS A 3 -10.78 3.43 19.05
N ARG A 4 -10.64 2.54 18.05
CA ARG A 4 -10.22 2.87 16.68
C ARG A 4 -11.36 3.48 15.85
N ARG A 5 -12.61 2.98 16.01
CA ARG A 5 -13.81 3.62 15.42
C ARG A 5 -14.00 5.05 15.94
N GLU A 6 -13.72 5.27 17.22
CA GLU A 6 -13.78 6.59 17.84
C GLU A 6 -12.66 7.51 17.33
N LEU A 7 -11.45 6.98 17.05
CA LEU A 7 -10.34 7.78 16.48
C LEU A 7 -10.62 8.20 15.03
N MET A 8 -11.21 7.30 14.21
CA MET A 8 -11.66 7.61 12.84
C MET A 8 -12.80 8.63 12.82
N ALA A 9 -13.66 8.65 13.85
CA ALA A 9 -14.71 9.64 14.01
C ALA A 9 -14.20 11.03 14.49
N GLN A 10 -12.98 11.11 15.02
CA GLN A 10 -12.39 12.34 15.54
C GLN A 10 -11.58 13.14 14.51
N THR A 11 -11.12 12.53 13.43
CA THR A 11 -10.43 13.24 12.33
C THR A 11 -11.32 13.20 11.08
N ASN A 12 -12.14 14.23 10.91
CA ASN A 12 -13.08 14.34 9.78
C ASN A 12 -12.40 14.51 8.42
N GLU A 13 -11.07 14.67 8.35
CA GLU A 13 -10.36 14.92 7.10
C GLU A 13 -9.40 13.78 6.76
N PRO A 14 -9.47 13.22 5.55
CA PRO A 14 -8.56 12.17 5.10
C PRO A 14 -7.14 12.73 4.93
N LEU A 15 -6.13 11.95 5.30
CA LEU A 15 -4.73 12.22 5.00
C LEU A 15 -4.46 12.17 3.49
N LEU A 16 -5.02 11.14 2.83
CA LEU A 16 -4.98 10.97 1.37
C LEU A 16 -6.41 10.82 0.87
N SER A 17 -6.80 11.62 -0.13
CA SER A 17 -8.06 11.44 -0.87
C SER A 17 -7.79 11.31 -2.35
N VAL A 18 -8.17 10.18 -2.92
CA VAL A 18 -8.06 9.86 -4.35
C VAL A 18 -9.46 9.88 -4.94
N LYS A 19 -9.68 10.69 -5.99
CA LYS A 19 -10.98 10.85 -6.64
C LYS A 19 -10.85 10.72 -8.14
N GLY A 20 -11.51 9.70 -8.70
CA GLY A 20 -11.57 9.47 -10.15
C GLY A 20 -10.20 9.29 -10.81
N LEU A 21 -9.24 8.69 -10.09
CA LEU A 21 -7.88 8.51 -10.58
C LEU A 21 -7.86 7.64 -11.82
N LYS A 22 -7.23 8.14 -12.89
CA LYS A 22 -6.92 7.37 -14.08
C LYS A 22 -5.43 7.43 -14.39
N GLN A 23 -4.87 6.27 -14.73
CA GLN A 23 -3.49 6.15 -15.20
C GLN A 23 -3.44 5.30 -16.46
N TYR A 24 -3.19 5.96 -17.58
CA TYR A 24 -3.16 5.37 -18.90
C TYR A 24 -1.76 5.45 -19.50
N PHE A 25 -1.33 4.36 -20.13
CA PHE A 25 -0.03 4.29 -20.79
C PHE A 25 -0.24 4.07 -22.29
N PRO A 26 0.07 5.06 -23.14
CA PRO A 26 0.04 4.89 -24.58
C PRO A 26 1.17 3.95 -25.02
N VAL A 27 0.83 2.80 -25.57
CA VAL A 27 1.79 1.81 -26.09
C VAL A 27 2.04 2.03 -27.57
N SER A 28 1.01 2.44 -28.32
CA SER A 28 1.08 2.79 -29.73
C SER A 28 0.03 3.85 -30.09
N LYS A 29 0.08 4.37 -31.33
CA LYS A 29 -0.94 5.33 -31.82
C LYS A 29 -2.38 4.83 -31.72
N LYS A 30 -2.59 3.49 -31.66
CA LYS A 30 -3.93 2.87 -31.65
C LYS A 30 -4.24 2.09 -30.36
N PHE A 31 -3.27 1.96 -29.44
CA PHE A 31 -3.44 1.12 -28.26
C PHE A 31 -2.91 1.82 -27.01
N THR A 32 -3.80 1.96 -26.04
CA THR A 32 -3.52 2.55 -24.72
C THR A 32 -3.92 1.54 -23.64
N VAL A 33 -3.00 1.25 -22.74
CA VAL A 33 -3.26 0.43 -21.55
C VAL A 33 -3.88 1.31 -20.49
N ARG A 34 -5.12 1.02 -20.08
CA ARG A 34 -5.81 1.64 -18.95
C ARG A 34 -5.45 0.87 -17.69
N ALA A 35 -4.31 1.20 -17.09
CA ALA A 35 -3.80 0.46 -15.94
C ALA A 35 -4.59 0.75 -14.66
N VAL A 36 -5.09 1.97 -14.51
CA VAL A 36 -6.02 2.41 -13.47
C VAL A 36 -7.10 3.25 -14.13
N ASP A 37 -8.35 2.97 -13.83
CA ASP A 37 -9.49 3.65 -14.45
C ASP A 37 -10.56 3.99 -13.42
N ASN A 38 -10.72 5.30 -13.18
CA ASN A 38 -11.76 5.90 -12.35
C ASN A 38 -11.87 5.34 -10.93
N ILE A 39 -10.74 5.19 -10.21
CA ILE A 39 -10.77 4.73 -8.83
C ILE A 39 -10.86 5.89 -7.84
N SER A 40 -11.59 5.66 -6.73
CA SER A 40 -11.76 6.64 -5.65
C SER A 40 -11.72 5.95 -4.30
N PHE A 41 -10.90 6.46 -3.38
CA PHE A 41 -10.82 6.02 -1.99
C PHE A 41 -10.08 7.03 -1.14
N ASP A 42 -10.27 6.95 0.16
CA ASP A 42 -9.60 7.79 1.15
C ASP A 42 -8.76 6.95 2.11
N ILE A 43 -7.68 7.54 2.65
CA ILE A 43 -6.88 6.97 3.74
C ILE A 43 -6.79 8.00 4.85
N TYR A 44 -7.03 7.57 6.10
CA TYR A 44 -7.00 8.44 7.27
C TYR A 44 -5.67 8.32 8.02
N PRO A 45 -5.31 9.33 8.87
CA PRO A 45 -4.10 9.24 9.69
C PRO A 45 -4.10 7.99 10.58
N GLY A 46 -2.98 7.25 10.60
CA GLY A 46 -2.84 6.02 11.40
C GLY A 46 -3.67 4.83 10.89
N GLU A 47 -4.31 4.94 9.71
CA GLU A 47 -5.05 3.86 9.07
C GLU A 47 -4.12 2.98 8.23
N THR A 48 -4.42 1.68 8.16
CA THR A 48 -3.91 0.80 7.11
C THR A 48 -5.02 0.48 6.11
N TYR A 49 -4.90 1.01 4.89
CA TYR A 49 -5.77 0.67 3.77
C TYR A 49 -5.12 -0.43 2.93
N GLY A 50 -5.74 -1.60 2.89
CA GLY A 50 -5.29 -2.73 2.07
C GLY A 50 -5.80 -2.60 0.63
N LEU A 51 -4.92 -2.75 -0.36
CA LEU A 51 -5.31 -2.77 -1.77
C LEU A 51 -4.96 -4.12 -2.37
N VAL A 52 -5.98 -4.91 -2.71
CA VAL A 52 -5.86 -6.30 -3.15
C VAL A 52 -6.38 -6.54 -4.56
N GLY A 53 -6.02 -7.66 -5.16
CA GLY A 53 -6.43 -8.11 -6.48
C GLY A 53 -5.34 -8.92 -7.17
N GLU A 54 -5.66 -9.53 -8.30
CA GLU A 54 -4.71 -10.32 -9.10
C GLU A 54 -3.55 -9.48 -9.63
N SER A 55 -2.48 -10.17 -10.08
CA SER A 55 -1.38 -9.52 -10.78
C SER A 55 -1.91 -8.80 -12.03
N GLY A 56 -1.42 -7.58 -12.27
CA GLY A 56 -1.89 -6.75 -13.38
C GLY A 56 -3.21 -6.02 -13.15
N SER A 57 -3.85 -6.11 -11.96
CA SER A 57 -5.10 -5.38 -11.67
C SER A 57 -4.93 -3.86 -11.50
N GLY A 58 -3.70 -3.33 -11.46
CA GLY A 58 -3.42 -1.89 -11.36
C GLY A 58 -2.94 -1.40 -9.98
N LYS A 59 -2.82 -2.26 -8.97
CA LYS A 59 -2.44 -1.91 -7.58
C LYS A 59 -1.13 -1.13 -7.47
N SER A 60 -0.04 -1.69 -7.98
CA SER A 60 1.29 -1.03 -7.94
C SER A 60 1.29 0.26 -8.76
N THR A 61 0.56 0.30 -9.88
CA THR A 61 0.38 1.52 -10.67
C THR A 61 -0.34 2.59 -9.86
N THR A 62 -1.38 2.22 -9.10
CA THR A 62 -2.10 3.13 -8.19
C THR A 62 -1.15 3.73 -7.17
N GLY A 63 -0.37 2.91 -6.45
CA GLY A 63 0.61 3.39 -5.47
C GLY A 63 1.66 4.32 -6.10
N ARG A 64 2.17 3.98 -7.29
CA ARG A 64 3.17 4.81 -8.00
C ARG A 64 2.59 6.11 -8.53
N SER A 65 1.32 6.15 -8.92
CA SER A 65 0.63 7.38 -9.31
C SER A 65 0.39 8.29 -8.10
N ILE A 66 0.03 7.73 -6.95
CA ILE A 66 -0.18 8.47 -5.70
C ILE A 66 1.12 9.15 -5.23
N ILE A 67 2.25 8.41 -5.21
CA ILE A 67 3.56 8.99 -4.82
C ILE A 67 4.18 9.87 -5.91
N ARG A 68 3.48 10.05 -7.05
CA ARG A 68 3.91 10.88 -8.18
C ARG A 68 5.19 10.39 -8.87
N LEU A 69 5.40 9.06 -8.92
CA LEU A 69 6.34 8.44 -9.84
C LEU A 69 5.78 8.40 -11.28
N TYR A 70 4.47 8.39 -11.40
CA TYR A 70 3.76 8.62 -12.66
C TYR A 70 2.85 9.84 -12.51
N ASP A 71 2.82 10.69 -13.52
CA ASP A 71 1.84 11.77 -13.59
C ASP A 71 0.47 11.19 -13.91
N PRO A 72 -0.56 11.42 -13.07
CA PRO A 72 -1.91 10.95 -13.34
C PRO A 72 -2.43 11.44 -14.67
N THR A 73 -3.14 10.58 -15.41
CA THR A 73 -3.79 10.99 -16.68
C THR A 73 -4.98 11.88 -16.40
N GLU A 74 -5.81 11.51 -15.41
CA GLU A 74 -6.97 12.27 -14.95
C GLU A 74 -7.22 11.96 -13.44
N GLY A 75 -8.12 12.74 -12.85
CA GLY A 75 -8.53 12.60 -11.46
C GLY A 75 -7.84 13.58 -10.54
N THR A 76 -8.18 13.50 -9.25
CA THR A 76 -7.65 14.37 -8.20
C THR A 76 -7.04 13.53 -7.10
N ILE A 77 -5.84 13.92 -6.65
CA ILE A 77 -5.16 13.35 -5.49
C ILE A 77 -4.91 14.50 -4.51
N LEU A 78 -5.57 14.44 -3.37
CA LEU A 78 -5.33 15.37 -2.27
C LEU A 78 -4.48 14.65 -1.21
N PHE A 79 -3.39 15.25 -0.80
CA PHE A 79 -2.56 14.76 0.29
C PHE A 79 -2.40 15.85 1.34
N ASN A 80 -2.82 15.54 2.57
CA ASN A 80 -2.84 16.50 3.67
C ASN A 80 -3.57 17.82 3.30
N GLY A 81 -4.66 17.70 2.54
CA GLY A 81 -5.47 18.83 2.05
C GLY A 81 -4.93 19.54 0.80
N GLU A 82 -3.69 19.25 0.35
CA GLU A 82 -3.11 19.86 -0.84
C GLU A 82 -3.35 19.01 -2.10
N ASP A 83 -3.80 19.64 -3.20
CA ASP A 83 -3.92 18.98 -4.50
C ASP A 83 -2.54 18.73 -5.12
N ILE A 84 -2.20 17.46 -5.26
CA ILE A 84 -0.95 16.98 -5.82
C ILE A 84 -1.13 16.31 -7.20
N SER A 85 -2.32 16.36 -7.81
CA SER A 85 -2.61 15.72 -9.10
C SER A 85 -1.98 16.44 -10.29
N LYS A 86 -1.73 17.75 -10.17
CA LYS A 86 -1.18 18.59 -11.23
C LYS A 86 0.36 18.68 -11.15
N LYS A 87 0.95 19.51 -12.00
CA LYS A 87 2.37 19.79 -11.93
C LYS A 87 2.74 20.31 -10.54
N LEU A 88 3.64 19.60 -9.89
CA LEU A 88 4.07 19.91 -8.53
C LEU A 88 4.93 21.17 -8.50
N THR A 89 4.73 21.99 -7.50
CA THR A 89 5.66 23.05 -7.12
C THR A 89 6.87 22.45 -6.37
N ALA A 90 7.99 23.15 -6.35
CA ALA A 90 9.18 22.71 -5.61
C ALA A 90 8.89 22.48 -4.11
N LYS A 91 7.98 23.28 -3.52
CA LYS A 91 7.53 23.11 -2.13
C LYS A 91 6.78 21.79 -1.94
N GLN A 92 5.85 21.48 -2.84
CA GLN A 92 5.07 20.23 -2.81
C GLN A 92 5.97 19.02 -3.05
N GLU A 93 6.91 19.08 -4.00
CA GLU A 93 7.88 18.01 -4.21
C GLU A 93 8.69 17.73 -2.95
N LYS A 94 9.18 18.76 -2.26
CA LYS A 94 9.94 18.63 -1.02
C LYS A 94 9.07 17.99 0.08
N MET A 95 7.84 18.45 0.25
CA MET A 95 6.87 17.89 1.19
C MET A 95 6.59 16.42 0.89
N LEU A 96 6.26 16.08 -0.37
CA LEU A 96 5.95 14.70 -0.74
C LEU A 96 7.12 13.75 -0.48
N ARG A 97 8.35 14.16 -0.80
CA ARG A 97 9.55 13.35 -0.57
C ARG A 97 9.89 13.15 0.92
N SER A 98 9.33 13.97 1.82
CA SER A 98 9.44 13.82 3.27
C SER A 98 8.27 13.01 3.82
N ASP A 99 7.04 13.41 3.50
CA ASP A 99 5.83 12.97 4.18
C ASP A 99 5.22 11.69 3.57
N MET A 100 5.63 11.33 2.33
CA MET A 100 5.16 10.12 1.66
C MET A 100 6.35 9.28 1.20
N GLN A 101 6.40 8.02 1.61
CA GLN A 101 7.48 7.12 1.29
C GLN A 101 6.97 5.82 0.69
N MET A 102 7.84 5.06 0.00
CA MET A 102 7.48 3.80 -0.61
C MET A 102 8.49 2.71 -0.26
N VAL A 103 7.97 1.54 0.11
CA VAL A 103 8.73 0.31 0.26
C VAL A 103 8.39 -0.59 -0.93
N PHE A 104 9.42 -0.96 -1.70
CA PHE A 104 9.26 -1.73 -2.93
C PHE A 104 9.26 -3.24 -2.69
N GLN A 105 8.71 -3.97 -3.63
CA GLN A 105 8.55 -5.42 -3.64
C GLN A 105 9.87 -6.18 -3.46
N ASP A 106 10.92 -5.78 -4.17
CA ASP A 106 12.24 -6.43 -4.11
C ASP A 106 13.21 -5.62 -3.26
N PRO A 107 13.50 -6.06 -2.01
CA PRO A 107 14.48 -5.39 -1.18
C PRO A 107 15.90 -5.48 -1.75
N MET A 108 16.23 -6.50 -2.56
CA MET A 108 17.54 -6.62 -3.18
C MET A 108 17.74 -5.57 -4.27
N ALA A 109 16.79 -5.44 -5.17
CA ALA A 109 16.86 -4.42 -6.23
C ALA A 109 16.78 -2.99 -5.69
N SER A 110 16.14 -2.80 -4.53
CA SER A 110 15.95 -1.48 -3.93
C SER A 110 17.12 -0.98 -3.08
N LEU A 111 18.03 -1.86 -2.65
CA LEU A 111 19.19 -1.54 -1.83
C LEU A 111 20.48 -1.55 -2.67
N ASN A 112 21.25 -0.47 -2.62
CA ASN A 112 22.55 -0.44 -3.28
C ASN A 112 23.56 -1.36 -2.54
N PRO A 113 24.05 -2.46 -3.16
CA PRO A 113 24.90 -3.43 -2.49
C PRO A 113 26.27 -2.87 -2.07
N HIS A 114 26.68 -1.73 -2.62
CA HIS A 114 27.97 -1.07 -2.33
C HIS A 114 27.87 0.03 -1.28
N LYS A 115 26.66 0.33 -0.76
CA LYS A 115 26.46 1.27 0.34
C LYS A 115 26.31 0.55 1.67
N LYS A 116 26.88 1.10 2.73
CA LYS A 116 26.67 0.64 4.09
C LYS A 116 25.23 0.85 4.52
N ILE A 117 24.77 0.08 5.52
CA ILE A 117 23.40 0.23 6.05
C ILE A 117 23.16 1.63 6.60
N LEU A 118 24.16 2.21 7.30
CA LEU A 118 24.13 3.60 7.75
C LEU A 118 23.75 4.56 6.62
N ASP A 119 24.47 4.50 5.48
CA ASP A 119 24.26 5.40 4.34
C ASP A 119 22.96 5.07 3.58
N THR A 120 22.55 3.81 3.62
CA THR A 120 21.29 3.37 2.99
C THR A 120 20.08 3.91 3.74
N ILE A 121 20.07 3.82 5.07
CA ILE A 121 18.95 4.30 5.90
C ILE A 121 18.97 5.84 5.93
N ALA A 122 20.14 6.46 6.05
CA ALA A 122 20.28 7.92 6.13
C ALA A 122 19.98 8.66 4.80
N MET A 123 19.77 7.96 3.69
CA MET A 123 19.63 8.57 2.36
C MET A 123 18.61 9.71 2.32
N GLY A 124 17.46 9.56 2.98
CA GLY A 124 16.46 10.62 3.07
C GLY A 124 16.95 11.82 3.90
N LEU A 125 17.61 11.57 5.01
CA LEU A 125 18.22 12.63 5.85
C LEU A 125 19.25 13.41 5.07
N ASP A 126 20.17 12.72 4.38
CA ASP A 126 21.25 13.34 3.61
C ASP A 126 20.70 14.25 2.50
N ALA A 127 19.58 13.85 1.86
CA ALA A 127 18.95 14.63 0.80
C ALA A 127 18.19 15.87 1.33
N HIS A 128 17.56 15.78 2.49
CA HIS A 128 16.73 16.84 3.05
C HIS A 128 17.46 17.73 4.06
N HIS A 129 18.53 17.22 4.66
CA HIS A 129 19.34 17.88 5.68
C HIS A 129 20.86 17.78 5.36
N PRO A 130 21.34 18.36 4.24
CA PRO A 130 22.71 18.18 3.75
C PRO A 130 23.80 18.71 4.72
N HIS A 131 23.41 19.50 5.70
CA HIS A 131 24.33 20.06 6.72
C HIS A 131 24.12 19.42 8.10
N MET A 132 23.44 18.25 8.18
CA MET A 132 23.28 17.52 9.44
C MET A 132 24.64 17.08 9.99
N ASP A 133 24.83 17.27 11.31
CA ASP A 133 26.02 16.77 11.98
C ASP A 133 26.12 15.23 11.91
N GLN A 134 27.33 14.72 11.72
CA GLN A 134 27.58 13.29 11.58
C GLN A 134 27.17 12.50 12.83
N LYS A 135 27.33 13.08 14.01
CA LYS A 135 26.91 12.43 15.27
C LYS A 135 25.38 12.30 15.33
N GLU A 136 24.65 13.37 14.98
CA GLU A 136 23.18 13.35 14.92
C GLU A 136 22.70 12.34 13.86
N ARG A 137 23.33 12.31 12.69
CA ARG A 137 23.04 11.36 11.61
C ARG A 137 23.14 9.90 12.09
N VAL A 138 24.25 9.56 12.77
CA VAL A 138 24.49 8.23 13.31
C VAL A 138 23.47 7.89 14.40
N GLU A 139 23.15 8.84 15.30
CA GLU A 139 22.18 8.63 16.37
C GLU A 139 20.77 8.37 15.81
N ARG A 140 20.32 9.15 14.81
CA ARG A 140 19.02 8.93 14.16
C ARG A 140 18.95 7.57 13.47
N VAL A 141 19.99 7.16 12.77
CA VAL A 141 20.04 5.84 12.13
C VAL A 141 20.07 4.72 13.16
N SER A 142 20.80 4.90 14.27
CA SER A 142 20.84 3.92 15.37
C SER A 142 19.44 3.68 15.95
N LYS A 143 18.71 4.76 16.28
CA LYS A 143 17.33 4.66 16.78
C LYS A 143 16.39 4.02 15.75
N MET A 144 16.54 4.37 14.48
CA MET A 144 15.73 3.75 13.43
C MET A 144 16.02 2.26 13.28
N MET A 145 17.30 1.84 13.36
CA MET A 145 17.66 0.42 13.33
C MET A 145 17.02 -0.34 14.51
N GLU A 146 17.06 0.21 15.71
CA GLU A 146 16.38 -0.38 16.88
C GLU A 146 14.87 -0.49 16.67
N MET A 147 14.23 0.58 16.17
CA MET A 147 12.79 0.62 15.85
C MET A 147 12.39 -0.47 14.87
N VAL A 148 13.21 -0.77 13.86
CA VAL A 148 12.92 -1.84 12.88
C VAL A 148 13.50 -3.21 13.33
N GLY A 149 13.92 -3.35 14.58
CA GLY A 149 14.41 -4.59 15.18
C GLY A 149 15.75 -5.08 14.61
N LEU A 150 16.64 -4.15 14.26
CA LEU A 150 18.00 -4.42 13.83
C LEU A 150 19.01 -3.94 14.87
N ASN A 151 20.11 -4.70 15.07
CA ASN A 151 21.17 -4.28 15.95
C ASN A 151 21.97 -3.13 15.35
N PRO A 152 22.07 -1.95 16.02
CA PRO A 152 22.84 -0.79 15.53
C PRO A 152 24.33 -1.08 15.29
N ALA A 153 24.93 -2.05 15.98
CA ALA A 153 26.31 -2.48 15.75
C ALA A 153 26.58 -2.92 14.30
N TYR A 154 25.52 -3.23 13.54
CA TYR A 154 25.60 -3.67 12.15
C TYR A 154 25.50 -2.51 11.13
N MET A 155 25.42 -1.26 11.55
CA MET A 155 25.26 -0.11 10.64
C MET A 155 26.39 0.03 9.60
N ASN A 156 27.59 -0.49 9.91
CA ASN A 156 28.73 -0.48 9.00
C ASN A 156 28.78 -1.67 8.02
N ARG A 157 27.84 -2.60 8.12
CA ARG A 157 27.74 -3.75 7.20
C ARG A 157 27.06 -3.35 5.87
N TYR A 158 27.18 -4.24 4.89
CA TYR A 158 26.57 -4.12 3.56
C TYR A 158 25.31 -5.00 3.44
N PRO A 159 24.36 -4.67 2.55
CA PRO A 159 23.11 -5.39 2.39
C PRO A 159 23.25 -6.90 2.16
N ASN A 160 24.30 -7.34 1.46
CA ASN A 160 24.57 -8.76 1.18
C ASN A 160 24.89 -9.58 2.44
N GLN A 161 25.21 -8.93 3.56
CA GLN A 161 25.53 -9.59 4.85
C GLN A 161 24.27 -9.80 5.73
N PHE A 162 23.07 -9.55 5.18
CA PHE A 162 21.79 -9.65 5.90
C PHE A 162 20.85 -10.66 5.23
N SER A 163 19.98 -11.29 6.02
CA SER A 163 18.91 -12.14 5.50
C SER A 163 17.85 -11.35 4.74
N GLY A 164 16.97 -12.01 3.97
CA GLY A 164 15.88 -11.38 3.24
C GLY A 164 15.00 -10.51 4.14
N GLY A 165 14.55 -11.04 5.27
CA GLY A 165 13.74 -10.31 6.25
C GLY A 165 14.46 -9.14 6.89
N GLN A 166 15.78 -9.27 7.16
CA GLN A 166 16.58 -8.14 7.67
C GLN A 166 16.73 -7.04 6.61
N ARG A 167 16.92 -7.39 5.33
CA ARG A 167 16.96 -6.41 4.24
C ARG A 167 15.63 -5.68 4.07
N GLN A 168 14.51 -6.40 4.25
CA GLN A 168 13.19 -5.76 4.25
C GLN A 168 13.04 -4.74 5.38
N ARG A 169 13.52 -5.07 6.59
CA ARG A 169 13.56 -4.14 7.73
C ARG A 169 14.47 -2.93 7.48
N ILE A 170 15.59 -3.11 6.76
CA ILE A 170 16.43 -1.99 6.31
C ILE A 170 15.66 -1.09 5.33
N GLY A 171 14.94 -1.66 4.35
CA GLY A 171 14.08 -0.92 3.44
C GLY A 171 12.98 -0.15 4.15
N LEU A 172 12.36 -0.76 5.17
CA LEU A 172 11.37 -0.11 6.03
C LEU A 172 12.00 1.03 6.84
N GLY A 173 13.17 0.81 7.45
CA GLY A 173 13.92 1.86 8.16
C GLY A 173 14.29 3.04 7.27
N ARG A 174 14.72 2.78 6.03
CA ARG A 174 14.99 3.82 5.03
C ARG A 174 13.75 4.66 4.70
N ALA A 175 12.58 4.03 4.62
CA ALA A 175 11.34 4.74 4.37
C ALA A 175 10.88 5.55 5.60
N LEU A 176 11.06 5.02 6.81
CA LEU A 176 10.56 5.63 8.05
C LEU A 176 11.50 6.70 8.63
N ILE A 177 12.77 6.79 8.23
CA ILE A 177 13.75 7.71 8.81
C ILE A 177 13.35 9.19 8.73
N MET A 178 12.50 9.52 7.75
CA MET A 178 11.96 10.86 7.56
C MET A 178 10.68 11.14 8.38
N ASN A 179 10.22 10.19 9.20
CA ASN A 179 8.95 10.24 9.91
C ASN A 179 7.76 10.57 8.99
N PRO A 180 7.57 9.79 7.90
CA PRO A 180 6.52 10.07 6.93
C PRO A 180 5.12 9.93 7.55
N LYS A 181 4.14 10.64 6.97
CA LYS A 181 2.73 10.49 7.33
C LYS A 181 2.08 9.28 6.65
N LEU A 182 2.53 8.96 5.42
CA LEU A 182 2.04 7.83 4.64
C LEU A 182 3.20 6.99 4.11
N VAL A 183 3.12 5.67 4.26
CA VAL A 183 4.01 4.70 3.62
C VAL A 183 3.20 3.81 2.69
N ILE A 184 3.60 3.77 1.41
CA ILE A 184 3.08 2.85 0.41
C ILE A 184 3.94 1.60 0.42
N ALA A 185 3.40 0.49 0.88
CA ALA A 185 4.06 -0.82 0.91
C ALA A 185 3.62 -1.62 -0.33
N ASP A 186 4.39 -1.53 -1.43
CA ASP A 186 4.08 -2.20 -2.70
C ASP A 186 4.66 -3.61 -2.71
N GLU A 187 3.81 -4.60 -2.38
CA GLU A 187 4.16 -6.03 -2.24
C GLU A 187 5.40 -6.26 -1.36
N ALA A 188 5.58 -5.41 -0.36
CA ALA A 188 6.79 -5.30 0.45
C ALA A 188 7.20 -6.57 1.21
N ILE A 189 6.32 -7.57 1.32
CA ILE A 189 6.58 -8.82 2.06
C ILE A 189 6.48 -10.06 1.18
N SER A 190 6.12 -9.94 -0.10
CA SER A 190 5.80 -11.08 -0.99
C SER A 190 6.96 -12.04 -1.23
N ALA A 191 8.19 -11.54 -1.16
CA ALA A 191 9.41 -12.33 -1.38
C ALA A 191 9.94 -13.03 -0.12
N LEU A 192 9.21 -12.98 1.00
CA LEU A 192 9.63 -13.52 2.29
C LEU A 192 8.85 -14.79 2.65
N ASP A 193 9.47 -15.66 3.45
CA ASP A 193 8.79 -16.81 4.05
C ASP A 193 7.65 -16.36 4.98
N VAL A 194 6.58 -17.14 5.09
CA VAL A 194 5.36 -16.82 5.85
C VAL A 194 5.65 -16.38 7.29
N SER A 195 6.58 -17.05 7.98
CA SER A 195 6.97 -16.70 9.35
C SER A 195 7.64 -15.33 9.45
N ILE A 196 8.44 -14.97 8.46
CA ILE A 196 9.12 -13.67 8.38
C ILE A 196 8.13 -12.58 7.96
N GLN A 197 7.19 -12.87 7.05
CA GLN A 197 6.10 -11.96 6.69
C GLN A 197 5.33 -11.51 7.93
N ALA A 198 4.91 -12.46 8.78
CA ALA A 198 4.19 -12.17 10.02
C ALA A 198 4.99 -11.28 10.97
N GLN A 199 6.30 -11.50 11.09
CA GLN A 199 7.17 -10.65 11.91
C GLN A 199 7.26 -9.21 11.39
N VAL A 200 7.40 -9.03 10.06
CA VAL A 200 7.47 -7.69 9.44
C VAL A 200 6.13 -6.97 9.56
N VAL A 201 5.02 -7.66 9.37
CA VAL A 201 3.67 -7.09 9.52
C VAL A 201 3.40 -6.66 10.96
N ASN A 202 3.78 -7.47 11.95
CA ASN A 202 3.68 -7.10 13.37
C ASN A 202 4.53 -5.86 13.68
N LEU A 203 5.76 -5.82 13.18
CA LEU A 203 6.64 -4.66 13.31
C LEU A 203 5.99 -3.39 12.70
N MET A 204 5.39 -3.49 11.51
CA MET A 204 4.67 -2.35 10.89
C MET A 204 3.50 -1.87 11.77
N LYS A 205 2.74 -2.79 12.38
CA LYS A 205 1.63 -2.45 13.30
C LYS A 205 2.14 -1.76 14.56
N ASP A 206 3.27 -2.19 15.11
CA ASP A 206 3.84 -1.60 16.33
C ASP A 206 4.39 -0.20 16.04
N ILE A 207 5.10 -0.01 14.91
CA ILE A 207 5.54 1.31 14.44
C ILE A 207 4.33 2.23 14.20
N GLN A 208 3.24 1.73 13.59
CA GLN A 208 2.03 2.51 13.38
C GLN A 208 1.41 3.02 14.68
N LYS A 209 1.36 2.17 15.72
CA LYS A 209 0.86 2.58 17.06
C LYS A 209 1.71 3.66 17.70
N GLU A 210 3.03 3.60 17.49
CA GLU A 210 3.99 4.54 18.08
C GLU A 210 4.03 5.87 17.33
N THR A 211 3.99 5.83 15.98
CA THR A 211 4.23 7.01 15.12
C THR A 211 2.97 7.59 14.49
N ASN A 212 1.84 6.89 14.54
CA ASN A 212 0.59 7.21 13.85
C ASN A 212 0.74 7.30 12.31
N VAL A 213 1.74 6.63 11.73
CA VAL A 213 1.91 6.55 10.27
C VAL A 213 0.76 5.79 9.63
N ALA A 214 0.25 6.29 8.50
CA ALA A 214 -0.72 5.56 7.69
C ALA A 214 -0.02 4.64 6.68
N TYR A 215 -0.68 3.52 6.32
CA TYR A 215 -0.19 2.60 5.30
C TYR A 215 -1.18 2.44 4.15
N LEU A 216 -0.68 2.53 2.91
CA LEU A 216 -1.31 1.90 1.75
C LEU A 216 -0.61 0.56 1.54
N PHE A 217 -1.24 -0.52 1.97
CA PHE A 217 -0.67 -1.86 1.94
C PHE A 217 -1.15 -2.62 0.70
N ILE A 218 -0.29 -2.71 -0.31
CA ILE A 218 -0.56 -3.41 -1.56
C ILE A 218 -0.03 -4.84 -1.44
N ALA A 219 -0.89 -5.83 -1.56
CA ALA A 219 -0.51 -7.22 -1.50
C ALA A 219 -1.46 -8.10 -2.33
N HIS A 220 -0.99 -9.30 -2.68
CA HIS A 220 -1.80 -10.37 -3.25
C HIS A 220 -2.20 -11.42 -2.20
N ASP A 221 -1.50 -11.49 -1.06
CA ASP A 221 -1.85 -12.37 0.06
C ASP A 221 -2.97 -11.75 0.90
N LEU A 222 -4.17 -12.27 0.72
CA LEU A 222 -5.37 -11.81 1.41
C LEU A 222 -5.34 -12.07 2.91
N SER A 223 -4.65 -13.12 3.36
CA SER A 223 -4.53 -13.46 4.79
C SER A 223 -3.75 -12.37 5.53
N MET A 224 -2.65 -11.91 4.94
CA MET A 224 -1.86 -10.81 5.49
C MET A 224 -2.63 -9.49 5.46
N VAL A 225 -3.38 -9.22 4.37
CA VAL A 225 -4.21 -8.02 4.27
C VAL A 225 -5.31 -8.03 5.33
N ARG A 226 -6.02 -9.15 5.53
CA ARG A 226 -7.01 -9.30 6.61
C ARG A 226 -6.42 -8.98 7.97
N TYR A 227 -5.16 -9.38 8.20
CA TYR A 227 -4.51 -9.20 9.48
C TYR A 227 -4.05 -7.77 9.77
N ILE A 228 -3.54 -7.05 8.75
CA ILE A 228 -2.96 -5.72 8.94
C ILE A 228 -3.95 -4.58 8.69
N SER A 229 -4.90 -4.74 7.77
CA SER A 229 -5.71 -3.64 7.24
C SER A 229 -6.92 -3.32 8.11
N ASP A 230 -7.27 -2.06 8.18
CA ASP A 230 -8.51 -1.55 8.79
C ASP A 230 -9.64 -1.54 7.75
N ARG A 231 -9.32 -1.10 6.51
CA ARG A 231 -10.21 -1.11 5.35
C ARG A 231 -9.50 -1.74 4.16
N VAL A 232 -10.28 -2.28 3.24
CA VAL A 232 -9.77 -2.97 2.05
C VAL A 232 -10.47 -2.45 0.80
N GLY A 233 -9.68 -2.27 -0.26
CA GLY A 233 -10.16 -2.07 -1.61
C GLY A 233 -9.74 -3.22 -2.51
N VAL A 234 -10.67 -3.75 -3.29
CA VAL A 234 -10.44 -4.85 -4.22
C VAL A 234 -10.36 -4.29 -5.63
N MET A 235 -9.23 -4.49 -6.30
CA MET A 235 -8.99 -4.04 -7.67
C MET A 235 -9.07 -5.18 -8.67
N HIS A 236 -9.78 -4.94 -9.78
CA HIS A 236 -9.83 -5.83 -10.92
C HIS A 236 -9.77 -5.04 -12.23
N LYS A 237 -8.85 -5.41 -13.15
CA LYS A 237 -8.70 -4.79 -14.49
C LYS A 237 -8.70 -3.25 -14.46
N GLY A 238 -7.97 -2.66 -13.51
CA GLY A 238 -7.83 -1.21 -13.36
C GLY A 238 -8.93 -0.50 -12.56
N HIS A 239 -10.00 -1.19 -12.18
CA HIS A 239 -11.12 -0.62 -11.44
C HIS A 239 -11.12 -1.08 -9.98
N LEU A 240 -11.62 -0.22 -9.10
CA LEU A 240 -11.96 -0.57 -7.72
C LEU A 240 -13.38 -1.19 -7.75
N VAL A 241 -13.47 -2.50 -7.54
CA VAL A 241 -14.75 -3.22 -7.68
C VAL A 241 -15.50 -3.34 -6.36
N GLU A 242 -14.81 -3.30 -5.24
CA GLU A 242 -15.41 -3.35 -3.91
C GLU A 242 -14.47 -2.69 -2.90
N THR A 243 -15.01 -1.95 -1.91
CA THR A 243 -14.25 -1.37 -0.81
C THR A 243 -15.10 -1.28 0.44
N GLY A 244 -14.49 -1.50 1.61
CA GLY A 244 -15.20 -1.47 2.90
C GLY A 244 -14.27 -1.75 4.07
N LEU A 245 -14.84 -1.90 5.26
CA LEU A 245 -14.12 -2.42 6.41
C LEU A 245 -13.61 -3.83 6.11
N THR A 246 -12.45 -4.18 6.64
CA THR A 246 -11.85 -5.50 6.41
C THR A 246 -12.82 -6.63 6.71
N GLU A 247 -13.56 -6.56 7.81
CA GLU A 247 -14.56 -7.57 8.20
C GLU A 247 -15.69 -7.66 7.18
N GLU A 248 -16.18 -6.52 6.63
CA GLU A 248 -17.25 -6.51 5.61
C GLU A 248 -16.79 -7.21 4.32
N ILE A 249 -15.60 -6.90 3.85
CA ILE A 249 -15.05 -7.48 2.62
C ILE A 249 -14.79 -8.98 2.77
N PHE A 250 -14.29 -9.44 3.93
CA PHE A 250 -13.93 -10.85 4.12
C PHE A 250 -15.11 -11.74 4.51
N GLU A 251 -16.10 -11.21 5.23
CA GLU A 251 -17.25 -12.01 5.73
C GLU A 251 -18.50 -11.83 4.88
N HIS A 252 -18.67 -10.66 4.27
CA HIS A 252 -19.84 -10.30 3.48
C HIS A 252 -19.50 -9.72 2.10
N PRO A 253 -18.63 -10.39 1.30
CA PRO A 253 -18.29 -9.91 -0.04
C PRO A 253 -19.52 -9.90 -0.93
N VAL A 254 -19.68 -8.85 -1.73
CA VAL A 254 -20.83 -8.67 -2.62
C VAL A 254 -20.45 -8.89 -4.08
N HIS A 255 -19.35 -8.26 -4.53
CA HIS A 255 -18.91 -8.36 -5.92
C HIS A 255 -18.49 -9.80 -6.27
N PRO A 256 -18.94 -10.38 -7.41
CA PRO A 256 -18.59 -11.75 -7.78
C PRO A 256 -17.07 -12.02 -7.86
N TYR A 257 -16.30 -11.04 -8.30
CA TYR A 257 -14.84 -11.15 -8.32
C TYR A 257 -14.25 -11.24 -6.90
N THR A 258 -14.74 -10.44 -5.95
CA THR A 258 -14.29 -10.51 -4.55
C THR A 258 -14.58 -11.88 -3.96
N LYS A 259 -15.78 -12.43 -4.22
CA LYS A 259 -16.15 -13.80 -3.80
C LYS A 259 -15.20 -14.84 -4.39
N SER A 260 -14.90 -14.73 -5.67
CA SER A 260 -13.94 -15.61 -6.35
C SER A 260 -12.55 -15.50 -5.71
N LEU A 261 -12.05 -14.28 -5.52
CA LEU A 261 -10.74 -14.02 -4.94
C LEU A 261 -10.62 -14.60 -3.51
N LEU A 262 -11.63 -14.38 -2.67
CA LEU A 262 -11.68 -14.92 -1.30
C LEU A 262 -11.85 -16.44 -1.29
N SER A 263 -12.58 -16.99 -2.27
CA SER A 263 -12.73 -18.43 -2.40
C SER A 263 -11.43 -19.17 -2.73
N ALA A 264 -10.40 -18.47 -3.19
CA ALA A 264 -9.09 -19.05 -3.47
C ALA A 264 -8.16 -19.11 -2.23
N ILE A 265 -8.56 -18.51 -1.09
CA ILE A 265 -7.77 -18.61 0.16
C ILE A 265 -7.84 -20.04 0.68
N PRO A 266 -6.69 -20.74 0.87
CA PRO A 266 -6.69 -22.09 1.41
C PRO A 266 -7.28 -22.16 2.81
N ILE A 267 -8.10 -23.19 3.08
CA ILE A 267 -8.61 -23.46 4.42
C ILE A 267 -7.61 -24.35 5.15
N ALA A 268 -7.33 -24.05 6.41
CA ALA A 268 -6.34 -24.79 7.21
C ALA A 268 -6.76 -26.26 7.49
N ASP A 269 -8.00 -26.64 7.24
CA ASP A 269 -8.50 -28.01 7.36
C ASP A 269 -8.29 -28.78 6.03
N PRO A 270 -7.40 -29.80 5.99
CA PRO A 270 -7.09 -30.56 4.78
C PRO A 270 -8.28 -31.35 4.23
N VAL A 271 -9.26 -31.71 5.08
CA VAL A 271 -10.46 -32.50 4.67
C VAL A 271 -11.42 -31.58 3.93
N ILE A 272 -11.62 -30.38 4.45
CA ILE A 272 -12.48 -29.36 3.82
C ILE A 272 -11.83 -28.88 2.52
N GLU A 273 -10.52 -28.58 2.54
CA GLU A 273 -9.80 -28.06 1.39
C GLU A 273 -9.78 -29.06 0.20
N ARG A 274 -9.67 -30.36 0.47
CA ARG A 274 -9.67 -31.40 -0.57
C ARG A 274 -10.99 -31.47 -1.37
N ASN A 275 -12.11 -31.14 -0.72
CA ASN A 275 -13.45 -31.22 -1.32
C ASN A 275 -13.97 -29.87 -1.80
N ARG A 276 -13.16 -28.81 -1.70
CA ARG A 276 -13.54 -27.47 -2.04
C ARG A 276 -13.29 -27.18 -3.51
N GLU A 277 -14.28 -26.63 -4.19
CA GLU A 277 -14.14 -26.08 -5.54
C GLU A 277 -14.12 -24.55 -5.43
N PRO A 278 -12.96 -23.90 -5.68
CA PRO A 278 -12.86 -22.45 -5.69
C PRO A 278 -13.79 -21.87 -6.77
N MET A 279 -14.49 -20.80 -6.43
CA MET A 279 -15.28 -20.05 -7.40
C MET A 279 -14.35 -19.35 -8.40
N VAL A 280 -14.59 -19.51 -9.70
CA VAL A 280 -13.83 -18.84 -10.76
C VAL A 280 -14.70 -17.74 -11.38
N TYR A 281 -14.33 -16.49 -11.16
CA TYR A 281 -14.97 -15.36 -11.82
C TYR A 281 -14.39 -15.17 -13.23
N GLN A 282 -15.25 -15.16 -14.23
CA GLN A 282 -14.89 -14.93 -15.63
C GLN A 282 -15.52 -13.63 -16.11
N TYR A 283 -14.73 -12.54 -16.09
CA TYR A 283 -15.20 -11.20 -16.45
C TYR A 283 -15.87 -11.15 -17.84
N GLU A 284 -15.28 -11.82 -18.83
CA GLU A 284 -15.75 -11.83 -20.22
C GLU A 284 -17.13 -12.52 -20.36
N LYS A 285 -17.49 -13.39 -19.41
CA LYS A 285 -18.78 -14.08 -19.37
C LYS A 285 -19.80 -13.42 -18.42
N SER A 286 -19.35 -12.46 -17.61
CA SER A 286 -20.24 -11.81 -16.62
C SER A 286 -21.27 -10.89 -17.27
N GLY A 287 -21.02 -10.42 -18.49
CA GLY A 287 -21.79 -9.38 -19.14
C GLY A 287 -21.52 -7.96 -18.63
N LEU A 288 -20.78 -7.83 -17.52
CA LEU A 288 -20.46 -6.52 -16.92
C LEU A 288 -19.46 -5.76 -17.77
N LYS A 289 -19.72 -4.47 -17.95
CA LYS A 289 -18.74 -3.50 -18.48
C LYS A 289 -18.50 -2.47 -17.41
N TYR A 290 -17.31 -2.46 -16.84
CA TYR A 290 -17.00 -1.56 -15.72
C TYR A 290 -17.14 -0.08 -16.06
N ASP A 291 -16.97 0.31 -17.33
CA ASP A 291 -17.22 1.67 -17.82
C ASP A 291 -18.70 2.10 -17.64
N ASP A 292 -19.64 1.13 -17.62
CA ASP A 292 -21.08 1.37 -17.47
C ASP A 292 -21.54 1.19 -15.99
N CYS A 293 -20.60 0.91 -15.08
CA CYS A 293 -20.87 0.67 -13.66
C CYS A 293 -20.64 1.92 -12.81
N VAL A 294 -21.25 1.93 -11.63
CA VAL A 294 -21.08 2.95 -10.59
C VAL A 294 -20.85 2.31 -9.24
N MET A 295 -20.13 3.00 -8.36
CA MET A 295 -19.99 2.59 -6.96
C MET A 295 -21.32 2.83 -6.23
N VAL A 296 -21.86 1.78 -5.62
CA VAL A 296 -23.12 1.80 -4.87
C VAL A 296 -22.83 1.46 -3.42
N ASN A 297 -23.39 2.23 -2.49
CA ASN A 297 -23.27 1.98 -1.05
C ASN A 297 -24.15 0.76 -0.68
N VAL A 298 -23.54 -0.26 -0.10
CA VAL A 298 -24.21 -1.42 0.50
C VAL A 298 -24.44 -1.16 1.99
N SER A 299 -23.47 -0.50 2.65
CA SER A 299 -23.58 0.02 4.01
C SER A 299 -22.96 1.43 4.08
N GLU A 300 -22.84 2.01 5.28
CA GLU A 300 -22.17 3.30 5.48
C GLU A 300 -20.68 3.26 5.08
N THR A 301 -20.05 2.10 5.19
CA THR A 301 -18.62 1.89 4.97
C THR A 301 -18.30 0.98 3.79
N HIS A 302 -19.30 0.26 3.25
CA HIS A 302 -19.15 -0.76 2.22
C HIS A 302 -19.73 -0.29 0.88
N GLN A 303 -18.89 -0.24 -0.15
CA GLN A 303 -19.24 0.16 -1.51
C GLN A 303 -18.87 -0.92 -2.51
N VAL A 304 -19.68 -1.09 -3.53
CA VAL A 304 -19.53 -2.12 -4.57
C VAL A 304 -19.81 -1.52 -5.95
N LEU A 305 -18.98 -1.88 -6.92
CA LEU A 305 -19.16 -1.49 -8.32
C LEU A 305 -20.28 -2.33 -8.95
N MET A 306 -21.36 -1.69 -9.35
CA MET A 306 -22.57 -2.33 -9.93
C MET A 306 -23.02 -1.60 -11.18
N GLU A 307 -23.75 -2.29 -12.06
CA GLU A 307 -24.39 -1.67 -13.21
C GLU A 307 -25.33 -0.54 -12.79
N LYS A 308 -25.31 0.55 -13.54
CA LYS A 308 -26.34 1.58 -13.41
C LYS A 308 -27.70 0.94 -13.69
N LYS A 309 -28.56 0.82 -12.68
CA LYS A 309 -29.97 0.57 -12.95
C LYS A 309 -30.53 1.81 -13.63
N ILE A 310 -30.88 1.67 -14.91
CA ILE A 310 -31.58 2.68 -15.72
C ILE A 310 -33.00 2.86 -15.18
#